data_e27a06275d54a6ad615e4a56e4ad637b
#
_entry.id   e27a06275d54a6ad615e4a56e4ad637b
#
_cell.length_a   1.000
_cell.length_b   1.000
_cell.length_c   1.000
_cell.angle_alpha   90.00
_cell.angle_beta   90.00
_cell.angle_gamma   90.00
#
_symmetry.space_group_name_H-M   'P 1'
#
loop_
_entity.id
_entity.type
_entity.pdbx_description
1 polymer ?
#
loop_
_entity_poly.entity_id
_entity_poly.type
_entity_poly.pdbx_seq_one_letter_code
_entity_poly.pdbx_strand_id
1 'polypeptide(L)'
;MHATLPLLKETDFPPLVRDSLTTLQVNLGYRCNQSCLHCHVNASPRRPEQMARETVELVLEVLQRQKLRTLDLTGGAPELNPHFRYLVSEATRLGVQVIDRCNLTILQEPGQEDLADFLAEQGVEIT
;
A
#
# COMPACT_ATOMS: atom_id res chain seq x y z
N MET A 1 20.69 2.45 12.94
CA MET A 1 20.32 1.01 12.86
C MET A 1 21.56 0.21 13.18
N HIS A 2 21.52 -0.66 14.17
CA HIS A 2 22.68 -1.48 14.54
C HIS A 2 22.83 -2.63 13.55
N ALA A 3 24.07 -2.89 13.10
CA ALA A 3 24.37 -4.05 12.27
C ALA A 3 24.32 -5.34 13.11
N THR A 4 23.23 -6.06 13.08
CA THR A 4 23.02 -7.27 13.88
C THR A 4 23.58 -8.53 13.22
N LEU A 5 23.71 -8.54 11.90
CA LEU A 5 24.19 -9.71 11.16
C LEU A 5 25.56 -10.25 11.62
N PRO A 6 26.57 -9.42 11.93
CA PRO A 6 27.84 -9.94 12.46
C PRO A 6 27.69 -10.67 13.80
N LEU A 7 26.74 -10.23 14.64
CA LEU A 7 26.46 -10.86 15.93
C LEU A 7 25.78 -12.23 15.79
N LEU A 8 24.97 -12.41 14.74
CA LEU A 8 24.28 -13.66 14.47
C LEU A 8 25.18 -14.71 13.82
N LYS A 9 26.23 -14.31 13.09
CA LYS A 9 27.13 -15.22 12.38
C LYS A 9 27.95 -16.14 13.31
N GLU A 10 28.13 -15.74 14.54
CA GLU A 10 28.91 -16.51 15.56
C GLU A 10 28.00 -17.38 16.46
N THR A 11 26.71 -17.42 16.17
CA THR A 11 25.71 -18.21 16.91
C THR A 11 25.22 -19.39 16.09
N ASP A 12 24.46 -20.27 16.73
CA ASP A 12 23.72 -21.37 16.10
C ASP A 12 22.38 -20.93 15.51
N PHE A 13 22.17 -19.60 15.35
CA PHE A 13 20.97 -19.05 14.74
C PHE A 13 20.82 -19.58 13.30
N PRO A 14 19.70 -20.20 12.97
CA PRO A 14 19.54 -20.83 11.67
C PRO A 14 19.55 -19.80 10.53
N PRO A 15 20.06 -20.16 9.35
CA PRO A 15 20.03 -19.26 8.21
C PRO A 15 18.59 -18.89 7.85
N LEU A 16 18.34 -17.60 7.70
CA LEU A 16 17.05 -17.10 7.23
C LEU A 16 16.94 -17.35 5.72
N VAL A 17 16.02 -18.20 5.35
CA VAL A 17 15.70 -18.48 3.95
C VAL A 17 14.38 -17.81 3.60
N ARG A 18 14.32 -17.10 2.47
CA ARG A 18 13.08 -16.53 1.98
C ARG A 18 12.12 -17.65 1.56
N ASP A 19 10.91 -17.60 2.07
CA ASP A 19 9.80 -18.41 1.60
C ASP A 19 9.09 -17.73 0.41
N SER A 20 7.95 -18.26 0.00
CA SER A 20 7.13 -17.71 -1.08
C SER A 20 6.66 -16.28 -0.75
N LEU A 21 6.62 -15.44 -1.77
CA LEU A 21 5.99 -14.13 -1.67
C LEU A 21 4.48 -14.29 -1.67
N THR A 22 3.81 -13.71 -0.68
CA THR A 22 2.35 -13.74 -0.56
C THR A 22 1.74 -12.34 -0.65
N THR A 23 2.47 -11.33 -0.23
CA THR A 23 2.00 -9.96 -0.11
C THR A 23 2.94 -8.99 -0.84
N LEU A 24 2.35 -8.06 -1.58
CA LEU A 24 3.05 -6.90 -2.14
C LEU A 24 2.58 -5.64 -1.42
N GLN A 25 3.48 -4.99 -0.68
CA GLN A 25 3.20 -3.67 -0.11
C GLN A 25 3.62 -2.58 -1.09
N VAL A 26 2.72 -1.65 -1.35
CA VAL A 26 2.88 -0.59 -2.35
C VAL A 26 2.60 0.77 -1.74
N ASN A 27 3.56 1.69 -1.83
CA ASN A 27 3.38 3.09 -1.48
C ASN A 27 2.90 3.88 -2.70
N LEU A 28 1.67 4.41 -2.65
CA LEU A 28 1.06 5.15 -3.76
C LEU A 28 1.48 6.62 -3.84
N GLY A 29 2.27 7.10 -2.88
CA GLY A 29 2.77 8.47 -2.86
C GLY A 29 2.79 9.07 -1.46
N TYR A 30 3.13 10.35 -1.40
CA TYR A 30 3.29 11.08 -0.13
C TYR A 30 2.26 12.18 0.05
N ARG A 31 1.32 12.33 -0.88
CA ARG A 31 0.19 13.23 -0.71
C ARG A 31 -0.75 12.67 0.36
N CYS A 32 -1.14 13.52 1.32
CA CYS A 32 -2.04 13.17 2.40
C CYS A 32 -2.91 14.40 2.74
N ASN A 33 -4.10 14.18 3.21
CA ASN A 33 -4.94 15.25 3.73
C ASN A 33 -4.51 15.74 5.13
N GLN A 34 -3.53 15.04 5.75
CA GLN A 34 -2.99 15.37 7.07
C GLN A 34 -1.47 15.60 7.06
N SER A 35 -0.96 16.21 8.15
CA SER A 35 0.48 16.40 8.41
C SER A 35 0.81 15.96 9.83
N CYS A 36 0.91 14.65 10.04
CA CYS A 36 1.16 14.07 11.34
C CYS A 36 2.63 14.20 11.76
N LEU A 37 2.90 14.63 13.00
CA LEU A 37 4.27 14.77 13.52
C LEU A 37 5.07 13.47 13.53
N HIS A 38 4.41 12.33 13.66
CA HIS A 38 5.02 11.00 13.70
C HIS A 38 4.96 10.26 12.36
N CYS A 39 4.68 10.94 11.27
CA CYS A 39 4.55 10.32 9.95
C CYS A 39 5.90 9.81 9.46
N HIS A 40 6.04 8.48 9.26
CA HIS A 40 7.27 7.83 8.81
C HIS A 40 7.74 8.27 7.43
N VAL A 41 6.82 8.69 6.57
CA VAL A 41 7.10 9.10 5.18
C VAL A 41 7.03 10.62 5.00
N ASN A 42 6.78 11.36 6.07
CA ASN A 42 6.61 12.81 6.04
C ASN A 42 5.59 13.25 4.98
N ALA A 43 4.45 12.57 4.96
CA ALA A 43 3.34 12.87 4.07
C ALA A 43 2.65 14.17 4.48
N SER A 44 2.11 14.87 3.50
CA SER A 44 1.35 16.10 3.75
C SER A 44 0.53 16.52 2.53
N PRO A 45 -0.40 17.49 2.66
CA PRO A 45 -1.13 18.05 1.53
C PRO A 45 -0.25 18.76 0.49
N ARG A 46 0.97 19.14 0.89
CA ARG A 46 1.93 19.85 0.03
C ARG A 46 2.83 18.93 -0.79
N ARG A 47 2.80 17.62 -0.50
CA ARG A 47 3.63 16.63 -1.21
C ARG A 47 2.97 16.30 -2.55
N PRO A 48 3.67 16.53 -3.68
CA PRO A 48 3.13 16.24 -5.01
C PRO A 48 3.39 14.81 -5.48
N GLU A 49 4.27 14.07 -4.81
CA GLU A 49 4.73 12.77 -5.27
C GLU A 49 3.60 11.74 -5.18
N GLN A 50 3.25 11.22 -6.33
CA GLN A 50 2.25 10.18 -6.49
C GLN A 50 2.71 9.16 -7.53
N MET A 51 2.35 7.91 -7.33
CA MET A 51 2.61 6.85 -8.30
C MET A 51 1.84 7.12 -9.58
N ALA A 52 2.55 7.10 -10.70
CA ALA A 52 1.99 7.30 -12.02
C ALA A 52 1.27 6.02 -12.52
N ARG A 53 0.39 6.17 -13.51
CA ARG A 53 -0.41 5.10 -14.09
C ARG A 53 0.45 3.94 -14.58
N GLU A 54 1.55 4.23 -15.25
CA GLU A 54 2.45 3.23 -15.80
C GLU A 54 3.03 2.32 -14.71
N THR A 55 3.34 2.90 -13.53
CA THR A 55 3.84 2.12 -12.39
C THR A 55 2.72 1.28 -11.76
N VAL A 56 1.49 1.81 -11.70
CA VAL A 56 0.33 1.04 -11.25
C VAL A 56 0.07 -0.17 -12.14
N GLU A 57 0.22 -0.04 -13.45
CA GLU A 57 0.12 -1.18 -14.38
C GLU A 57 1.19 -2.25 -14.11
N LEU A 58 2.44 -1.83 -13.82
CA LEU A 58 3.50 -2.75 -13.43
C LEU A 58 3.19 -3.48 -12.11
N VAL A 59 2.56 -2.80 -11.13
CA VAL A 59 2.09 -3.44 -9.90
C VAL A 59 1.11 -4.56 -10.21
N LEU A 60 0.10 -4.30 -11.06
CA LEU A 60 -0.89 -5.30 -11.47
C LEU A 60 -0.23 -6.48 -12.21
N GLU A 61 0.73 -6.20 -13.09
CA GLU A 61 1.50 -7.23 -13.78
C GLU A 61 2.28 -8.11 -12.80
N VAL A 62 2.92 -7.53 -11.78
CA VAL A 62 3.64 -8.28 -10.74
C VAL A 62 2.70 -9.14 -9.92
N LEU A 63 1.54 -8.61 -9.49
CA LEU A 63 0.52 -9.37 -8.77
C LEU A 63 0.12 -10.62 -9.53
N GLN A 64 -0.16 -10.48 -10.82
CA GLN A 64 -0.59 -11.57 -11.69
C GLN A 64 0.53 -12.58 -11.96
N ARG A 65 1.73 -12.11 -12.35
CA ARG A 65 2.87 -12.98 -12.69
C ARG A 65 3.36 -13.78 -11.49
N GLN A 66 3.42 -13.16 -10.31
CA GLN A 66 3.89 -13.80 -9.09
C GLN A 66 2.77 -14.53 -8.33
N LYS A 67 1.53 -14.47 -8.81
CA LYS A 67 0.34 -15.07 -8.17
C LYS A 67 0.21 -14.64 -6.70
N LEU A 68 0.45 -13.37 -6.44
CA LEU A 68 0.37 -12.81 -5.09
C LEU A 68 -1.08 -12.77 -4.63
N ARG A 69 -1.27 -12.97 -3.33
CA ARG A 69 -2.62 -13.08 -2.74
C ARG A 69 -3.09 -11.78 -2.11
N THR A 70 -2.15 -10.91 -1.74
CA THR A 70 -2.46 -9.69 -0.99
C THR A 70 -1.71 -8.50 -1.58
N LEU A 71 -2.44 -7.40 -1.75
CA LEU A 71 -1.92 -6.07 -2.07
C LEU A 71 -2.15 -5.16 -0.86
N ASP A 72 -1.07 -4.69 -0.22
CA ASP A 72 -1.10 -3.83 0.96
C ASP A 72 -0.75 -2.40 0.51
N LEU A 73 -1.76 -1.53 0.46
CA LEU A 73 -1.64 -0.14 0.00
C LEU A 73 -1.28 0.78 1.17
N THR A 74 -0.26 1.58 0.96
CA THR A 74 0.25 2.53 1.94
C THR A 74 0.69 3.83 1.28
N GLY A 75 1.16 4.78 2.08
CA GLY A 75 1.68 6.06 1.60
C GLY A 75 1.34 7.20 2.55
N GLY A 76 0.91 8.31 1.98
CA GLY A 76 0.24 9.39 2.71
C GLY A 76 -1.22 9.02 2.97
N ALA A 77 -2.11 9.38 2.03
CA ALA A 77 -3.45 8.85 1.90
C ALA A 77 -3.54 8.19 0.51
N PRO A 78 -3.47 6.85 0.43
CA PRO A 78 -3.47 6.13 -0.84
C PRO A 78 -4.62 6.52 -1.76
N GLU A 79 -5.78 6.81 -1.18
CA GLU A 79 -7.04 7.14 -1.83
C GLU A 79 -6.99 8.49 -2.59
N LEU A 80 -6.01 9.35 -2.26
CA LEU A 80 -5.76 10.60 -3.00
C LEU A 80 -4.98 10.38 -4.30
N ASN A 81 -4.44 9.18 -4.53
CA ASN A 81 -3.85 8.86 -5.81
C ASN A 81 -4.96 8.70 -6.87
N PRO A 82 -4.89 9.39 -8.02
CA PRO A 82 -5.94 9.33 -9.04
C PRO A 82 -6.13 7.94 -9.65
N HIS A 83 -5.20 7.03 -9.41
CA HIS A 83 -5.25 5.64 -9.90
C HIS A 83 -5.61 4.63 -8.82
N PHE A 84 -5.89 5.07 -7.58
CA PHE A 84 -6.22 4.20 -6.45
C PHE A 84 -7.41 3.29 -6.77
N ARG A 85 -8.55 3.87 -7.15
CA ARG A 85 -9.78 3.10 -7.43
C ARG A 85 -9.57 2.11 -8.58
N TYR A 86 -8.84 2.51 -9.59
CA TYR A 86 -8.48 1.61 -10.69
C TYR A 86 -7.63 0.43 -10.20
N LEU A 87 -6.58 0.70 -9.42
CA LEU A 87 -5.70 -0.34 -8.87
C LEU A 87 -6.49 -1.32 -8.01
N VAL A 88 -7.32 -0.82 -7.10
CA VAL A 88 -8.18 -1.64 -6.22
C VAL A 88 -9.10 -2.53 -7.05
N SER A 89 -9.86 -1.96 -7.99
CA SER A 89 -10.81 -2.72 -8.82
C SER A 89 -10.12 -3.81 -9.64
N GLU A 90 -8.97 -3.51 -10.26
CA GLU A 90 -8.23 -4.49 -11.05
C GLU A 90 -7.59 -5.58 -10.18
N ALA A 91 -7.03 -5.22 -9.01
CA ALA A 91 -6.50 -6.20 -8.08
C ALA A 91 -7.59 -7.15 -7.56
N THR A 92 -8.74 -6.62 -7.19
CA THR A 92 -9.90 -7.43 -6.76
C THR A 92 -10.39 -8.33 -7.90
N ARG A 93 -10.45 -7.84 -9.14
CA ARG A 93 -10.80 -8.65 -10.32
C ARG A 93 -9.82 -9.80 -10.56
N LEU A 94 -8.55 -9.62 -10.19
CA LEU A 94 -7.53 -10.69 -10.22
C LEU A 94 -7.66 -11.69 -9.05
N GLY A 95 -8.60 -11.49 -8.13
CA GLY A 95 -8.77 -12.31 -6.93
C GLY A 95 -7.77 -12.01 -5.83
N VAL A 96 -7.14 -10.83 -5.85
CA VAL A 96 -6.18 -10.39 -4.85
C VAL A 96 -6.93 -9.68 -3.72
N GLN A 97 -6.66 -10.06 -2.47
CA GLN A 97 -7.13 -9.33 -1.29
C GLN A 97 -6.43 -7.98 -1.20
N VAL A 98 -7.18 -6.90 -1.12
CA VAL A 98 -6.62 -5.55 -0.95
C VAL A 98 -6.74 -5.12 0.51
N ILE A 99 -5.64 -4.63 1.06
CA ILE A 99 -5.56 -3.96 2.36
C ILE A 99 -5.25 -2.49 2.10
N ASP A 100 -6.02 -1.59 2.67
CA ASP A 100 -5.80 -0.15 2.59
C ASP A 100 -5.45 0.41 3.98
N ARG A 101 -4.25 1.03 4.10
CA ARG A 101 -3.80 1.69 5.33
C ARG A 101 -4.36 3.10 5.36
N CYS A 102 -5.64 3.15 5.67
CA CYS A 102 -6.48 4.33 5.55
C CYS A 102 -6.45 5.19 6.83
N ASN A 103 -6.24 6.48 6.68
CA ASN A 103 -6.65 7.40 7.73
C ASN A 103 -8.10 7.82 7.47
N LEU A 104 -9.03 7.46 8.34
CA LEU A 104 -10.47 7.63 8.10
C LEU A 104 -10.94 9.08 7.87
N THR A 105 -10.09 10.08 8.12
CA THR A 105 -10.43 11.47 7.80
C THR A 105 -10.54 11.73 6.30
N ILE A 106 -10.00 10.82 5.47
CA ILE A 106 -10.12 10.90 4.01
C ILE A 106 -11.57 10.85 3.55
N LEU A 107 -12.45 10.18 4.29
CA LEU A 107 -13.88 10.09 3.99
C LEU A 107 -14.61 11.44 4.03
N GLN A 108 -13.97 12.46 4.62
CA GLN A 108 -14.52 13.82 4.69
C GLN A 108 -13.94 14.76 3.63
N GLU A 109 -13.01 14.27 2.82
CA GLU A 109 -12.42 15.07 1.75
C GLU A 109 -13.40 15.23 0.57
N PRO A 110 -13.47 16.43 -0.01
CA PRO A 110 -14.30 16.64 -1.21
C PRO A 110 -13.94 15.68 -2.34
N GLY A 111 -14.95 15.03 -2.91
CA GLY A 111 -14.79 14.02 -3.97
C GLY A 111 -14.53 12.61 -3.47
N GLN A 112 -14.65 12.38 -2.16
CA GLN A 112 -14.54 11.05 -1.53
C GLN A 112 -15.85 10.61 -0.84
N GLU A 113 -16.97 11.22 -1.19
CA GLU A 113 -18.27 10.99 -0.57
C GLU A 113 -18.76 9.54 -0.72
N ASP A 114 -18.37 8.88 -1.80
CA ASP A 114 -18.71 7.48 -2.12
C ASP A 114 -17.59 6.49 -1.79
N LEU A 115 -16.49 6.95 -1.18
CA LEU A 115 -15.31 6.10 -0.96
C LEU A 115 -15.63 4.91 -0.05
N ALA A 116 -16.39 5.12 1.01
CA ALA A 116 -16.74 4.04 1.94
C ALA A 116 -17.54 2.93 1.25
N ASP A 117 -18.51 3.31 0.42
CA ASP A 117 -19.30 2.36 -0.38
C ASP A 117 -18.41 1.62 -1.39
N PHE A 118 -17.54 2.33 -2.10
CA PHE A 118 -16.57 1.73 -3.01
C PHE A 118 -15.67 0.69 -2.32
N LEU A 119 -15.08 1.04 -1.17
CA LEU A 119 -14.20 0.12 -0.42
C LEU A 119 -14.96 -1.13 0.05
N ALA A 120 -16.21 -0.94 0.51
CA ALA A 120 -17.07 -2.06 0.92
C ALA A 120 -17.44 -2.95 -0.27
N GLU A 121 -17.83 -2.39 -1.42
CA GLU A 121 -18.15 -3.14 -2.63
C GLU A 121 -16.96 -3.94 -3.16
N GLN A 122 -15.75 -3.38 -3.06
CA GLN A 122 -14.52 -4.06 -3.47
C GLN A 122 -13.99 -5.05 -2.42
N GLY A 123 -14.60 -5.13 -1.24
CA GLY A 123 -14.17 -6.00 -0.15
C GLY A 123 -12.78 -5.66 0.39
N VAL A 124 -12.43 -4.35 0.41
CA VAL A 124 -11.13 -3.87 0.89
C VAL A 124 -11.06 -3.97 2.41
N GLU A 125 -9.97 -4.52 2.92
CA GLU A 125 -9.66 -4.52 4.34
C GLU A 125 -9.05 -3.17 4.74
N ILE A 126 -9.60 -2.54 5.78
CA ILE A 126 -9.12 -1.24 6.29
C ILE A 126 -8.27 -1.45 7.53
N THR A 127 -7.10 -0.83 7.56
CA THR A 127 -6.14 -0.89 8.68
C THR A 127 -5.73 0.50 9.13
#